data_35ae2f97bc6ff80a5ed7165f12d10236
#
_entry.id   35ae2f97bc6ff80a5ed7165f12d10236
#
_cell.length_a   1.000
_cell.length_b   1.000
_cell.length_c   1.000
_cell.angle_alpha   90.00
_cell.angle_beta   90.00
_cell.angle_gamma   90.00
#
_symmetry.space_group_name_H-M   'P 1'
#
loop_
_entity.id
_entity.type
_entity.pdbx_description
1 polymer ?
#
loop_
_entity_poly.entity_id
_entity_poly.type
_entity_poly.pdbx_seq_one_letter_code
_entity_poly.pdbx_strand_id
1 'polypeptide(L)'
;MDILEQCRRWNESGAFEKSREMLEAIPAEERGPEGDAELVEAYLALAETEGTELYHKALRVLAVHEEAQSEDFRHNRLTALAYYYLDEDGLALYYFERALSLHPEDKEMSDYVEDCRERLTFPRFEKNFRERTKEAWDDFLAIEAELRAAIDRNEDDGAAMLQRCGAVLEQALRDVSFELGFDGEKYELILCAEGRRSALYPL
;
A
#
# COMPACT_ATOMS: atom_id res chain seq x y z
N MET A 1 -12.03 -30.51 19.97
CA MET A 1 -12.16 -29.26 19.17
C MET A 1 -11.14 -29.38 18.07
N ASP A 2 -11.54 -29.19 16.85
CA ASP A 2 -10.67 -29.25 15.68
C ASP A 2 -9.66 -28.09 15.76
N ILE A 3 -8.39 -28.37 15.45
CA ILE A 3 -7.31 -27.36 15.47
C ILE A 3 -7.65 -26.21 14.53
N LEU A 4 -8.16 -26.52 13.35
CA LEU A 4 -8.54 -25.54 12.34
C LEU A 4 -9.64 -24.59 12.83
N GLU A 5 -10.69 -25.14 13.46
CA GLU A 5 -11.76 -24.33 14.07
C GLU A 5 -11.22 -23.42 15.18
N GLN A 6 -10.26 -23.90 15.96
CA GLN A 6 -9.63 -23.08 17.00
C GLN A 6 -8.81 -21.94 16.40
N CYS A 7 -8.04 -22.19 15.34
CA CYS A 7 -7.25 -21.15 14.66
C CYS A 7 -8.15 -20.10 14.02
N ARG A 8 -9.26 -20.52 13.39
CA ARG A 8 -10.26 -19.60 12.85
C ARG A 8 -10.83 -18.65 13.92
N ARG A 9 -11.20 -19.17 15.09
CA ARG A 9 -11.65 -18.35 16.20
C ARG A 9 -10.60 -17.39 16.73
N TRP A 10 -9.34 -17.80 16.73
CA TRP A 10 -8.24 -16.92 17.11
C TRP A 10 -8.06 -15.78 16.10
N ASN A 11 -8.11 -16.06 14.80
CA ASN A 11 -8.05 -15.03 13.76
C ASN A 11 -9.24 -14.06 13.90
N GLU A 12 -10.48 -14.56 14.06
CA GLU A 12 -11.68 -13.74 14.30
C GLU A 12 -11.58 -12.85 15.55
N SER A 13 -10.85 -13.30 16.57
CA SER A 13 -10.67 -12.56 17.84
C SER A 13 -9.42 -11.69 17.87
N GLY A 14 -8.63 -11.65 16.79
CA GLY A 14 -7.38 -10.89 16.72
C GLY A 14 -6.18 -11.54 17.42
N ALA A 15 -6.29 -12.83 17.81
CA ALA A 15 -5.21 -13.56 18.46
C ALA A 15 -4.31 -14.27 17.44
N PHE A 16 -3.82 -13.50 16.44
CA PHE A 16 -3.11 -14.00 15.26
C PHE A 16 -1.81 -14.72 15.57
N GLU A 17 -1.06 -14.32 16.61
CA GLU A 17 0.18 -14.99 17.01
C GLU A 17 -0.09 -16.45 17.43
N LYS A 18 -1.19 -16.70 18.15
CA LYS A 18 -1.55 -18.06 18.57
C LYS A 18 -1.94 -18.95 17.38
N SER A 19 -2.66 -18.38 16.43
CA SER A 19 -3.03 -19.06 15.18
C SER A 19 -1.79 -19.43 14.38
N ARG A 20 -0.88 -18.46 14.19
CA ARG A 20 0.40 -18.69 13.52
C ARG A 20 1.22 -19.77 14.18
N GLU A 21 1.50 -19.65 15.48
CA GLU A 21 2.30 -20.63 16.23
C GLU A 21 1.75 -22.05 16.11
N MET A 22 0.43 -22.20 16.22
CA MET A 22 -0.25 -23.50 16.10
C MET A 22 -0.12 -24.09 14.70
N LEU A 23 -0.36 -23.26 13.66
CA LEU A 23 -0.37 -23.71 12.27
C LEU A 23 1.05 -23.92 11.71
N GLU A 24 2.04 -23.12 12.11
CA GLU A 24 3.45 -23.33 11.76
C GLU A 24 4.02 -24.64 12.36
N ALA A 25 3.47 -25.11 13.49
CA ALA A 25 3.85 -26.37 14.09
C ALA A 25 3.34 -27.61 13.31
N ILE A 26 2.36 -27.43 12.42
CA ILE A 26 1.82 -28.50 11.56
C ILE A 26 2.62 -28.54 10.25
N PRO A 27 3.13 -29.71 9.82
CA PRO A 27 3.78 -29.84 8.52
C PRO A 27 2.89 -29.34 7.37
N ALA A 28 3.45 -28.68 6.37
CA ALA A 28 2.70 -28.04 5.29
C ALA A 28 1.79 -29.03 4.55
N GLU A 29 2.25 -30.28 4.34
CA GLU A 29 1.52 -31.36 3.72
C GLU A 29 0.29 -31.84 4.52
N GLU A 30 0.24 -31.54 5.82
CA GLU A 30 -0.86 -31.93 6.71
C GLU A 30 -1.87 -30.80 6.95
N ARG A 31 -1.51 -29.52 6.72
CA ARG A 31 -2.40 -28.38 6.96
C ARG A 31 -3.53 -28.30 5.94
N GLY A 32 -3.23 -28.62 4.69
CA GLY A 32 -4.16 -28.47 3.60
C GLY A 32 -4.57 -27.01 3.29
N PRO A 33 -5.36 -26.77 2.22
CA PRO A 33 -5.70 -25.42 1.77
C PRO A 33 -6.39 -24.55 2.82
N GLU A 34 -7.29 -25.12 3.61
CA GLU A 34 -8.02 -24.41 4.68
C GLU A 34 -7.08 -23.96 5.80
N GLY A 35 -6.16 -24.84 6.24
CA GLY A 35 -5.19 -24.51 7.28
C GLY A 35 -4.18 -23.48 6.81
N ASP A 36 -3.77 -23.57 5.55
CA ASP A 36 -2.88 -22.60 4.92
C ASP A 36 -3.58 -21.23 4.76
N ALA A 37 -4.86 -21.19 4.44
CA ALA A 37 -5.63 -19.94 4.39
C ALA A 37 -5.72 -19.26 5.77
N GLU A 38 -5.97 -20.01 6.85
CA GLU A 38 -5.95 -19.47 8.23
C GLU A 38 -4.57 -18.95 8.62
N LEU A 39 -3.48 -19.64 8.22
CA LEU A 39 -2.11 -19.21 8.47
C LEU A 39 -1.80 -17.91 7.72
N VAL A 40 -2.25 -17.80 6.49
CA VAL A 40 -2.07 -16.59 5.67
C VAL A 40 -2.80 -15.40 6.27
N GLU A 41 -4.04 -15.56 6.75
CA GLU A 41 -4.74 -14.48 7.45
C GLU A 41 -3.96 -13.99 8.67
N ALA A 42 -3.37 -14.90 9.44
CA ALA A 42 -2.52 -14.53 10.57
C ALA A 42 -1.25 -13.78 10.11
N TYR A 43 -0.60 -14.21 9.01
CA TYR A 43 0.56 -13.51 8.45
C TYR A 43 0.20 -12.10 7.98
N LEU A 44 -0.90 -11.94 7.24
CA LEU A 44 -1.32 -10.62 6.73
C LEU A 44 -1.57 -9.64 7.88
N ALA A 45 -2.26 -10.09 8.92
CA ALA A 45 -2.56 -9.25 10.09
C ALA A 45 -1.30 -8.88 10.89
N LEU A 46 -0.35 -9.80 11.05
CA LEU A 46 0.88 -9.56 11.81
C LEU A 46 1.91 -8.76 11.02
N ALA A 47 1.83 -8.75 9.69
CA ALA A 47 2.80 -8.06 8.84
C ALA A 47 2.86 -6.55 9.08
N GLU A 48 1.77 -5.92 9.51
CA GLU A 48 1.73 -4.50 9.86
C GLU A 48 2.70 -4.14 11.00
N THR A 49 2.94 -5.08 11.91
CA THR A 49 3.79 -4.88 13.09
C THR A 49 5.14 -5.57 12.99
N GLU A 50 5.21 -6.73 12.33
CA GLU A 50 6.41 -7.57 12.25
C GLU A 50 7.19 -7.37 10.93
N GLY A 51 6.59 -6.73 9.93
CA GLY A 51 7.26 -6.36 8.69
C GLY A 51 6.87 -7.18 7.45
N THR A 52 7.26 -6.68 6.30
CA THR A 52 6.83 -7.13 4.96
C THR A 52 7.22 -8.56 4.61
N GLU A 53 8.20 -9.18 5.30
CA GLU A 53 8.58 -10.57 5.07
C GLU A 53 7.39 -11.55 5.29
N LEU A 54 6.43 -11.18 6.13
CA LEU A 54 5.23 -12.01 6.34
C LEU A 54 4.31 -12.04 5.12
N TYR A 55 4.23 -10.95 4.34
CA TYR A 55 3.50 -10.96 3.05
C TYR A 55 4.16 -11.92 2.06
N HIS A 56 5.49 -11.95 2.00
CA HIS A 56 6.20 -12.91 1.16
C HIS A 56 6.00 -14.36 1.63
N LYS A 57 5.94 -14.60 2.94
CA LYS A 57 5.59 -15.93 3.47
C LYS A 57 4.18 -16.34 3.08
N ALA A 58 3.21 -15.43 3.20
CA ALA A 58 1.83 -15.65 2.77
C ALA A 58 1.75 -16.07 1.31
N LEU A 59 2.42 -15.36 0.41
CA LEU A 59 2.46 -15.69 -1.02
C LEU A 59 3.10 -17.06 -1.29
N ARG A 60 4.17 -17.44 -0.56
CA ARG A 60 4.76 -18.77 -0.70
C ARG A 60 3.81 -19.90 -0.29
N VAL A 61 3.03 -19.69 0.76
CA VAL A 61 2.02 -20.66 1.22
C VAL A 61 0.90 -20.78 0.19
N LEU A 62 0.35 -19.67 -0.29
CA LEU A 62 -0.73 -19.63 -1.28
C LEU A 62 -0.32 -20.24 -2.63
N ALA A 63 0.91 -20.02 -3.08
CA ALA A 63 1.40 -20.51 -4.36
C ALA A 63 1.32 -22.05 -4.50
N VAL A 64 1.37 -22.78 -3.39
CA VAL A 64 1.22 -24.25 -3.40
C VAL A 64 -0.17 -24.68 -3.89
N HIS A 65 -1.17 -23.84 -3.68
CA HIS A 65 -2.58 -24.14 -3.97
C HIS A 65 -3.12 -23.41 -5.21
N GLU A 66 -2.31 -22.59 -5.88
CA GLU A 66 -2.75 -21.69 -6.98
C GLU A 66 -3.56 -22.41 -8.06
N GLU A 67 -3.10 -23.56 -8.53
CA GLU A 67 -3.79 -24.31 -9.58
C GLU A 67 -5.14 -24.88 -9.09
N ALA A 68 -5.16 -25.46 -7.88
CA ALA A 68 -6.33 -26.11 -7.31
C ALA A 68 -7.37 -25.10 -6.78
N GLN A 69 -6.94 -23.93 -6.34
CA GLN A 69 -7.77 -22.90 -5.71
C GLN A 69 -8.00 -21.69 -6.62
N SER A 70 -7.69 -21.79 -7.90
CA SER A 70 -7.83 -20.67 -8.85
C SER A 70 -9.24 -20.08 -8.93
N GLU A 71 -10.28 -20.87 -8.67
CA GLU A 71 -11.68 -20.45 -8.64
C GLU A 71 -12.23 -20.34 -7.20
N ASP A 72 -11.36 -20.23 -6.19
CA ASP A 72 -11.75 -20.00 -4.81
C ASP A 72 -11.66 -18.50 -4.47
N PHE A 73 -12.75 -17.95 -3.94
CA PHE A 73 -12.83 -16.53 -3.58
C PHE A 73 -11.81 -16.14 -2.50
N ARG A 74 -11.71 -16.96 -1.43
CA ARG A 74 -10.83 -16.67 -0.30
C ARG A 74 -9.37 -16.72 -0.72
N HIS A 75 -8.98 -17.71 -1.54
CA HIS A 75 -7.64 -17.81 -2.07
C HIS A 75 -7.25 -16.57 -2.90
N ASN A 76 -8.09 -16.17 -3.86
CA ASN A 76 -7.84 -15.00 -4.68
C ASN A 76 -7.78 -13.71 -3.84
N ARG A 77 -8.69 -13.54 -2.88
CA ARG A 77 -8.70 -12.39 -1.97
C ARG A 77 -7.41 -12.31 -1.14
N LEU A 78 -6.97 -13.40 -0.51
CA LEU A 78 -5.76 -13.42 0.31
C LEU A 78 -4.50 -13.18 -0.52
N THR A 79 -4.43 -13.73 -1.74
CA THR A 79 -3.33 -13.51 -2.67
C THR A 79 -3.27 -12.04 -3.09
N ALA A 80 -4.42 -11.46 -3.42
CA ALA A 80 -4.54 -10.05 -3.79
C ALA A 80 -4.08 -9.13 -2.67
N LEU A 81 -4.53 -9.35 -1.43
CA LEU A 81 -4.13 -8.57 -0.26
C LEU A 81 -2.62 -8.63 -0.01
N ALA A 82 -2.01 -9.81 -0.13
CA ALA A 82 -0.56 -9.96 0.04
C ALA A 82 0.23 -9.14 -1.01
N TYR A 83 -0.19 -9.14 -2.28
CA TYR A 83 0.42 -8.31 -3.31
C TYR A 83 0.14 -6.82 -3.11
N TYR A 84 -1.07 -6.46 -2.69
CA TYR A 84 -1.46 -5.08 -2.43
C TYR A 84 -0.58 -4.40 -1.37
N TYR A 85 -0.34 -5.07 -0.25
CA TYR A 85 0.54 -4.58 0.81
C TYR A 85 2.05 -4.64 0.46
N LEU A 86 2.40 -5.29 -0.63
CA LEU A 86 3.75 -5.24 -1.22
C LEU A 86 3.89 -4.19 -2.33
N ASP A 87 2.86 -3.34 -2.55
CA ASP A 87 2.80 -2.35 -3.64
C ASP A 87 2.96 -2.96 -5.05
N GLU A 88 2.65 -4.25 -5.19
CA GLU A 88 2.62 -4.94 -6.49
C GLU A 88 1.22 -4.82 -7.11
N ASP A 89 0.78 -3.56 -7.33
CA ASP A 89 -0.60 -3.19 -7.71
C ASP A 89 -1.14 -3.95 -8.94
N GLY A 90 -0.28 -4.28 -9.91
CA GLY A 90 -0.70 -5.02 -11.11
C GLY A 90 -1.10 -6.46 -10.80
N LEU A 91 -0.38 -7.15 -9.90
CA LEU A 91 -0.71 -8.49 -9.46
C LEU A 91 -1.90 -8.46 -8.49
N ALA A 92 -1.93 -7.48 -7.58
CA ALA A 92 -3.07 -7.27 -6.69
C ALA A 92 -4.36 -7.09 -7.49
N LEU A 93 -4.37 -6.21 -8.50
CA LEU A 93 -5.53 -5.97 -9.36
C LEU A 93 -6.01 -7.26 -10.04
N TYR A 94 -5.08 -8.05 -10.59
CA TYR A 94 -5.43 -9.32 -11.26
C TYR A 94 -6.19 -10.27 -10.31
N TYR A 95 -5.70 -10.46 -9.09
CA TYR A 95 -6.34 -11.35 -8.12
C TYR A 95 -7.61 -10.75 -7.50
N PHE A 96 -7.68 -9.44 -7.27
CA PHE A 96 -8.92 -8.78 -6.84
C PHE A 96 -10.02 -8.87 -7.89
N GLU A 97 -9.71 -8.69 -9.18
CA GLU A 97 -10.68 -8.86 -10.26
C GLU A 97 -11.21 -10.29 -10.35
N ARG A 98 -10.34 -11.30 -10.12
CA ARG A 98 -10.76 -12.70 -10.02
C ARG A 98 -11.68 -12.93 -8.83
N ALA A 99 -11.33 -12.45 -7.64
CA ALA A 99 -12.18 -12.55 -6.46
C ALA A 99 -13.54 -11.87 -6.70
N LEU A 100 -13.54 -10.64 -7.25
CA LEU A 100 -14.76 -9.91 -7.56
C LEU A 100 -15.61 -10.62 -8.62
N SER A 101 -15.00 -11.33 -9.58
CA SER A 101 -15.75 -12.12 -10.57
C SER A 101 -16.51 -13.29 -9.95
N LEU A 102 -16.02 -13.83 -8.84
CA LEU A 102 -16.68 -14.90 -8.09
C LEU A 102 -17.77 -14.37 -7.16
N HIS A 103 -17.60 -13.15 -6.61
CA HIS A 103 -18.54 -12.46 -5.74
C HIS A 103 -18.75 -11.01 -6.21
N PRO A 104 -19.54 -10.76 -7.28
CA PRO A 104 -19.67 -9.46 -7.90
C PRO A 104 -20.28 -8.36 -7.01
N GLU A 105 -20.99 -8.76 -5.96
CA GLU A 105 -21.62 -7.86 -4.98
C GLU A 105 -20.67 -7.48 -3.82
N ASP A 106 -19.45 -8.02 -3.79
CA ASP A 106 -18.48 -7.72 -2.74
C ASP A 106 -17.92 -6.31 -2.90
N LYS A 107 -18.36 -5.43 -2.01
CA LYS A 107 -17.99 -4.02 -2.05
C LYS A 107 -16.52 -3.79 -1.69
N GLU A 108 -16.00 -4.55 -0.73
CA GLU A 108 -14.59 -4.44 -0.33
C GLU A 108 -13.67 -4.76 -1.49
N MET A 109 -13.94 -5.83 -2.23
CA MET A 109 -13.16 -6.20 -3.43
C MET A 109 -13.30 -5.17 -4.53
N SER A 110 -14.49 -4.59 -4.70
CA SER A 110 -14.71 -3.51 -5.68
C SER A 110 -13.89 -2.26 -5.36
N ASP A 111 -13.83 -1.88 -4.09
CA ASP A 111 -13.08 -0.71 -3.63
C ASP A 111 -11.55 -0.93 -3.83
N TYR A 112 -11.03 -2.13 -3.56
CA TYR A 112 -9.63 -2.48 -3.86
C TYR A 112 -9.30 -2.49 -5.35
N VAL A 113 -10.21 -2.99 -6.19
CA VAL A 113 -10.04 -2.95 -7.66
C VAL A 113 -9.95 -1.51 -8.14
N GLU A 114 -10.80 -0.62 -7.64
CA GLU A 114 -10.79 0.80 -8.02
C GLU A 114 -9.48 1.48 -7.56
N ASP A 115 -9.05 1.25 -6.33
CA ASP A 115 -7.79 1.80 -5.80
C ASP A 115 -6.57 1.30 -6.60
N CYS A 116 -6.46 -0.01 -6.88
CA CYS A 116 -5.38 -0.54 -7.71
C CYS A 116 -5.37 0.07 -9.12
N ARG A 117 -6.54 0.25 -9.74
CA ARG A 117 -6.65 0.90 -11.06
C ARG A 117 -6.22 2.35 -11.01
N GLU A 118 -6.58 3.06 -9.95
CA GLU A 118 -6.16 4.45 -9.74
C GLU A 118 -4.63 4.53 -9.59
N ARG A 119 -4.01 3.69 -8.77
CA ARG A 119 -2.55 3.60 -8.58
C ARG A 119 -1.79 3.25 -9.87
N LEU A 120 -2.37 2.42 -10.73
CA LEU A 120 -1.80 2.03 -12.01
C LEU A 120 -2.05 3.06 -13.12
N THR A 121 -2.92 4.04 -12.89
CA THR A 121 -3.27 5.05 -13.89
C THR A 121 -2.31 6.22 -13.82
N PHE A 122 -1.59 6.48 -14.93
CA PHE A 122 -0.77 7.68 -15.03
C PHE A 122 -1.64 8.93 -15.05
N PRO A 123 -1.31 9.96 -14.26
CA PRO A 123 -2.02 11.22 -14.27
C PRO A 123 -1.99 11.86 -15.66
N ARG A 124 -3.15 12.31 -16.15
CA ARG A 124 -3.27 13.03 -17.40
C ARG A 124 -3.38 14.52 -17.09
N PHE A 125 -2.54 15.31 -17.76
CA PHE A 125 -2.50 16.75 -17.61
C PHE A 125 -2.80 17.44 -18.95
N GLU A 126 -3.51 18.57 -18.91
CA GLU A 126 -3.79 19.38 -20.09
C GLU A 126 -2.53 20.04 -20.68
N LYS A 127 -1.62 20.47 -19.78
CA LYS A 127 -0.32 21.06 -20.14
C LYS A 127 0.78 20.03 -20.09
N ASN A 128 1.79 20.18 -20.91
CA ASN A 128 2.97 19.32 -20.85
C ASN A 128 3.77 19.52 -19.55
N PHE A 129 4.62 18.56 -19.20
CA PHE A 129 5.36 18.56 -17.95
C PHE A 129 6.24 19.83 -17.77
N ARG A 130 6.89 20.28 -18.83
CA ARG A 130 7.75 21.46 -18.79
C ARG A 130 6.97 22.74 -18.45
N GLU A 131 5.79 22.90 -19.02
CA GLU A 131 4.92 24.06 -18.74
C GLU A 131 4.44 24.03 -17.30
N ARG A 132 3.95 22.87 -16.83
CA ARG A 132 3.48 22.69 -15.45
C ARG A 132 4.59 22.92 -14.43
N THR A 133 5.78 22.38 -14.67
CA THR A 133 6.93 22.56 -13.79
C THR A 133 7.36 24.02 -13.71
N LYS A 134 7.30 24.74 -14.82
CA LYS A 134 7.64 26.16 -14.82
C LYS A 134 6.64 26.98 -14.00
N GLU A 135 5.35 26.75 -14.19
CA GLU A 135 4.28 27.43 -13.44
C GLU A 135 4.39 27.12 -11.93
N ALA A 136 4.50 25.83 -11.57
CA ALA A 136 4.69 25.42 -10.18
C ALA A 136 5.95 26.05 -9.56
N TRP A 137 7.04 26.15 -10.32
CA TRP A 137 8.27 26.78 -9.85
C TRP A 137 8.11 28.29 -9.63
N ASP A 138 7.46 28.98 -10.55
CA ASP A 138 7.18 30.42 -10.40
C ASP A 138 6.29 30.68 -9.16
N ASP A 139 5.27 29.83 -8.92
CA ASP A 139 4.42 29.91 -7.75
C ASP A 139 5.16 29.52 -6.45
N PHE A 140 6.06 28.51 -6.51
CA PHE A 140 6.91 28.14 -5.38
C PHE A 140 7.82 29.31 -4.96
N LEU A 141 8.46 29.98 -5.90
CA LEU A 141 9.31 31.14 -5.62
C LEU A 141 8.52 32.29 -4.96
N ALA A 142 7.23 32.41 -5.26
CA ALA A 142 6.38 33.43 -4.64
C ALA A 142 6.11 33.17 -3.15
N ILE A 143 6.15 31.92 -2.70
CA ILE A 143 5.95 31.52 -1.30
C ILE A 143 7.25 31.16 -0.56
N GLU A 144 8.37 31.05 -1.23
CA GLU A 144 9.65 30.56 -0.69
C GLU A 144 10.09 31.34 0.57
N ALA A 145 9.99 32.66 0.56
CA ALA A 145 10.39 33.49 1.70
C ALA A 145 9.56 33.20 2.94
N GLU A 146 8.27 32.93 2.79
CA GLU A 146 7.38 32.58 3.90
C GLU A 146 7.70 31.17 4.42
N LEU A 147 7.98 30.21 3.53
CA LEU A 147 8.38 28.85 3.90
C LEU A 147 9.67 28.85 4.73
N ARG A 148 10.69 29.58 4.30
CA ARG A 148 11.96 29.75 5.03
C ARG A 148 11.72 30.36 6.41
N ALA A 149 10.95 31.45 6.48
CA ALA A 149 10.63 32.11 7.74
C ALA A 149 9.85 31.21 8.72
N ALA A 150 9.00 30.31 8.21
CA ALA A 150 8.26 29.35 9.05
C ALA A 150 9.20 28.25 9.58
N ILE A 151 10.13 27.73 8.76
CA ILE A 151 11.16 26.79 9.20
C ILE A 151 12.03 27.39 10.30
N ASP A 152 12.50 28.64 10.11
CA ASP A 152 13.37 29.32 11.07
C ASP A 152 12.69 29.56 12.43
N ARG A 153 11.37 29.83 12.41
CA ARG A 153 10.60 30.06 13.65
C ARG A 153 10.25 28.78 14.39
N ASN A 154 10.41 27.62 13.77
CA ASN A 154 10.01 26.32 14.31
C ASN A 154 8.58 26.34 14.89
N GLU A 155 7.67 26.99 14.16
CA GLU A 155 6.28 27.15 14.59
C GLU A 155 5.52 25.81 14.50
N ASP A 156 4.64 25.57 15.47
CA ASP A 156 3.74 24.41 15.51
C ASP A 156 2.75 24.36 14.32
N ASP A 157 2.71 25.39 13.49
CA ASP A 157 1.81 25.55 12.34
C ASP A 157 2.42 25.04 11.01
N GLY A 158 3.30 24.03 11.09
CA GLY A 158 3.89 23.39 9.92
C GLY A 158 2.86 22.82 8.94
N ALA A 159 1.66 22.45 9.42
CA ALA A 159 0.61 21.88 8.60
C ALA A 159 0.10 22.84 7.50
N ALA A 160 -0.13 24.11 7.83
CA ALA A 160 -0.58 25.12 6.86
C ALA A 160 0.49 25.41 5.79
N MET A 161 1.75 25.43 6.21
CA MET A 161 2.89 25.60 5.33
C MET A 161 3.05 24.41 4.38
N LEU A 162 2.97 23.18 4.90
CA LEU A 162 3.02 21.97 4.09
C LEU A 162 1.85 21.90 3.09
N GLN A 163 0.65 22.28 3.51
CA GLN A 163 -0.51 22.32 2.63
C GLN A 163 -0.31 23.32 1.47
N ARG A 164 0.25 24.50 1.74
CA ARG A 164 0.53 25.50 0.70
C ARG A 164 1.61 25.03 -0.27
N CYS A 165 2.67 24.43 0.25
CA CYS A 165 3.73 23.86 -0.57
C CYS A 165 3.18 22.70 -1.43
N GLY A 166 2.40 21.82 -0.84
CA GLY A 166 1.73 20.71 -1.55
C GLY A 166 0.86 21.19 -2.70
N ALA A 167 0.00 22.19 -2.46
CA ALA A 167 -0.86 22.76 -3.50
C ALA A 167 -0.10 23.34 -4.71
N VAL A 168 1.08 23.88 -4.48
CA VAL A 168 1.95 24.36 -5.56
C VAL A 168 2.60 23.18 -6.31
N LEU A 169 3.10 22.18 -5.58
CA LEU A 169 3.74 21.01 -6.19
C LEU A 169 2.76 20.16 -6.99
N GLU A 170 1.50 20.04 -6.57
CA GLU A 170 0.44 19.27 -7.26
C GLU A 170 0.19 19.79 -8.69
N GLN A 171 0.50 21.04 -9.01
CA GLN A 171 0.40 21.58 -10.37
C GLN A 171 1.34 20.85 -11.35
N ALA A 172 2.50 20.44 -10.88
CA ALA A 172 3.49 19.72 -11.67
C ALA A 172 3.50 18.22 -11.41
N LEU A 173 3.40 17.83 -10.16
CA LEU A 173 3.59 16.47 -9.64
C LEU A 173 2.38 16.04 -8.83
N ARG A 174 1.59 15.12 -9.37
CA ARG A 174 0.44 14.58 -8.65
C ARG A 174 0.87 13.47 -7.71
N ASP A 175 0.33 13.47 -6.49
CA ASP A 175 0.52 12.42 -5.47
C ASP A 175 1.99 12.16 -5.09
N VAL A 176 2.82 13.19 -5.08
CA VAL A 176 4.21 13.11 -4.65
C VAL A 176 4.33 13.61 -3.22
N SER A 177 4.87 12.78 -2.34
CA SER A 177 5.25 13.19 -1.00
C SER A 177 6.51 14.05 -1.02
N PHE A 178 6.62 14.97 -0.07
CA PHE A 178 7.77 15.85 0.04
C PHE A 178 8.12 16.17 1.49
N GLU A 179 9.36 16.51 1.69
CA GLU A 179 9.88 17.01 2.96
C GLU A 179 10.49 18.39 2.77
N LEU A 180 10.29 19.26 3.75
CA LEU A 180 10.93 20.56 3.83
C LEU A 180 11.85 20.59 5.04
N GLY A 181 13.06 21.07 4.89
CA GLY A 181 14.03 21.08 5.96
C GLY A 181 15.12 22.16 5.80
N PHE A 182 15.97 22.20 6.83
CA PHE A 182 17.20 22.98 6.87
C PHE A 182 18.31 22.12 7.47
N ASP A 183 19.37 21.89 6.73
CA ASP A 183 20.50 21.02 7.15
C ASP A 183 21.56 21.74 7.99
N GLY A 184 21.37 23.04 8.28
CA GLY A 184 22.31 23.92 8.93
C GLY A 184 23.04 24.88 7.97
N GLU A 185 22.99 24.63 6.68
CA GLU A 185 23.58 25.49 5.64
C GLU A 185 22.55 25.88 4.54
N LYS A 186 21.63 24.96 4.20
CA LYS A 186 20.68 25.10 3.10
C LYS A 186 19.28 24.72 3.50
N TYR A 187 18.30 25.39 2.89
CA TYR A 187 16.93 24.94 2.88
C TYR A 187 16.75 23.89 1.81
N GLU A 188 16.08 22.81 2.13
CA GLU A 188 15.90 21.65 1.25
C GLU A 188 14.43 21.38 1.02
N LEU A 189 14.10 21.07 -0.24
CA LEU A 189 12.85 20.46 -0.65
C LEU A 189 13.18 19.08 -1.22
N ILE A 190 12.78 18.03 -0.54
CA ILE A 190 13.03 16.65 -0.95
C ILE A 190 11.73 16.07 -1.48
N LEU A 191 11.73 15.59 -2.72
CA LEU A 191 10.58 14.91 -3.33
C LEU A 191 10.74 13.40 -3.19
N CYS A 192 9.71 12.74 -2.67
CA CYS A 192 9.71 11.30 -2.38
C CYS A 192 8.63 10.58 -3.19
N ALA A 193 9.02 9.54 -3.91
CA ALA A 193 8.08 8.68 -4.65
C ALA A 193 7.43 7.59 -3.78
N GLU A 194 7.88 7.41 -2.54
CA GLU A 194 7.38 6.44 -1.54
C GLU A 194 7.21 5.00 -2.07
N GLY A 195 8.13 4.57 -2.93
CA GLY A 195 8.06 3.23 -3.53
C GLY A 195 7.10 3.09 -4.71
N ARG A 196 6.27 4.08 -4.99
CA ARG A 196 5.33 4.04 -6.13
C ARG A 196 6.07 4.20 -7.44
N ARG A 197 6.10 3.15 -8.26
CA ARG A 197 6.78 3.19 -9.57
C ARG A 197 6.19 4.25 -10.50
N SER A 198 4.87 4.47 -10.46
CA SER A 198 4.19 5.50 -11.26
C SER A 198 4.61 6.93 -10.89
N ALA A 199 4.98 7.18 -9.63
CA ALA A 199 5.44 8.48 -9.16
C ALA A 199 6.91 8.79 -9.55
N LEU A 200 7.71 7.78 -9.95
CA LEU A 200 9.09 7.98 -10.39
C LEU A 200 9.21 8.62 -11.77
N TYR A 201 8.21 8.50 -12.62
CA TYR A 201 8.25 9.05 -13.99
C TYR A 201 8.21 10.59 -14.06
N PRO A 202 7.47 11.30 -13.17
CA PRO A 202 7.51 12.76 -13.12
C PRO A 202 8.76 13.32 -12.44
N LEU A 203 9.45 12.53 -11.60
CA LEU A 203 10.66 12.94 -10.88
C LEU A 203 11.91 12.74 -11.74
#